data_2109a57f5b994ddbc845718380d75971
#
_entry.id   2109a57f5b994ddbc845718380d75971
#
_cell.length_a   1.000
_cell.length_b   1.000
_cell.length_c   1.000
_cell.angle_alpha   90.00
_cell.angle_beta   90.00
_cell.angle_gamma   90.00
#
_symmetry.space_group_name_H-M   'P 1'
#
loop_
_entity.id
_entity.type
_entity.pdbx_description
1 polymer ?
#
loop_
_entity_poly.entity_id
_entity_poly.type
_entity_poly.pdbx_seq_one_letter_code
_entity_poly.pdbx_strand_id
1 'polypeptide(L)'
;MQPSNHRTDTLPGGRMRTGCARVFGRVLSVNTAALLLLGSLVCVQPSSASGQTHAPVTEGEIYHVLSATNQLSLTERFSRVLELEKRITRVDGFDPAVLTVSALTPHRVRIQAVSAGVTTLVLVDEFDKTYTIEVFVEGDVRYLQSYIDRFFPDSSVKAVKVKDSVVLRGVVADP
;
A
#
# COMPACT_ATOMS: atom_id res chain seq x y z
N MET A 1 -16.25 -58.18 -14.64
CA MET A 1 -16.62 -58.54 -13.27
C MET A 1 -16.72 -57.25 -12.47
N GLN A 2 -17.98 -56.78 -12.30
CA GLN A 2 -18.41 -55.80 -11.29
C GLN A 2 -18.63 -56.54 -9.96
N PRO A 3 -18.67 -55.88 -8.78
CA PRO A 3 -19.80 -55.04 -8.42
C PRO A 3 -19.40 -53.75 -7.65
N SER A 4 -20.02 -52.62 -7.91
CA SER A 4 -21.10 -51.92 -7.20
C SER A 4 -21.06 -51.97 -5.68
N ASN A 5 -20.90 -50.79 -5.06
CA ASN A 5 -21.58 -50.52 -3.81
C ASN A 5 -21.99 -49.04 -3.70
N HIS A 6 -23.29 -48.84 -3.79
CA HIS A 6 -24.08 -47.70 -3.37
C HIS A 6 -23.99 -47.55 -1.86
N ARG A 7 -23.83 -46.33 -1.37
CA ARG A 7 -24.45 -45.92 -0.10
C ARG A 7 -24.85 -44.46 -0.17
N THR A 8 -26.13 -44.28 -0.29
CA THR A 8 -26.91 -43.09 0.06
C THR A 8 -27.05 -43.03 1.59
N ASP A 9 -26.84 -41.88 2.16
CA ASP A 9 -27.40 -41.45 3.45
C ASP A 9 -27.59 -39.92 3.41
N THR A 10 -28.78 -39.52 3.16
CA THR A 10 -29.90 -38.96 3.90
C THR A 10 -29.54 -37.83 4.89
N LEU A 11 -30.09 -36.66 4.58
CA LEU A 11 -30.25 -35.47 5.45
C LEU A 11 -31.16 -35.75 6.64
N PRO A 12 -31.08 -34.98 7.72
CA PRO A 12 -32.12 -34.03 8.07
C PRO A 12 -31.59 -32.69 8.53
N GLY A 13 -32.10 -31.51 8.23
CA GLY A 13 -33.38 -31.00 8.61
C GLY A 13 -33.32 -30.37 10.02
N GLY A 14 -33.12 -29.06 10.14
CA GLY A 14 -33.05 -28.33 11.42
C GLY A 14 -33.41 -26.84 11.26
N ARG A 15 -34.64 -26.60 11.33
CA ARG A 15 -35.49 -25.41 11.51
C ARG A 15 -34.89 -24.23 12.30
N MET A 16 -35.15 -23.07 11.74
CA MET A 16 -35.72 -21.80 12.29
C MET A 16 -35.63 -21.57 13.80
N ARG A 17 -35.12 -20.37 14.15
CA ARG A 17 -35.78 -19.55 15.20
C ARG A 17 -35.53 -18.05 14.94
N THR A 18 -36.56 -17.41 14.51
CA THR A 18 -36.91 -16.00 14.62
C THR A 18 -36.94 -15.57 16.09
N GLY A 19 -36.39 -14.41 16.39
CA GLY A 19 -36.49 -13.76 17.69
C GLY A 19 -36.49 -12.24 17.53
N CYS A 20 -37.66 -11.67 17.16
CA CYS A 20 -37.98 -10.25 17.36
C CYS A 20 -38.17 -9.99 18.86
N ALA A 21 -37.53 -8.97 19.36
CA ALA A 21 -37.98 -8.32 20.59
C ALA A 21 -37.90 -6.79 20.40
N ARG A 22 -39.06 -6.21 20.07
CA ARG A 22 -39.39 -4.80 20.25
C ARG A 22 -39.63 -4.58 21.73
N VAL A 23 -38.96 -3.63 22.34
CA VAL A 23 -39.38 -3.06 23.63
C VAL A 23 -39.74 -1.61 23.41
N PHE A 24 -41.03 -1.37 23.43
CA PHE A 24 -41.68 -0.09 23.58
C PHE A 24 -41.59 0.30 25.06
N GLY A 25 -40.98 1.42 25.38
CA GLY A 25 -41.00 2.03 26.72
C GLY A 25 -41.64 3.40 26.67
N ARG A 26 -42.75 3.49 27.33
CA ARG A 26 -43.73 4.55 27.43
C ARG A 26 -43.19 5.85 28.04
N VAL A 27 -43.60 6.93 27.42
CA VAL A 27 -43.62 8.32 27.94
C VAL A 27 -44.42 8.38 29.23
N LEU A 28 -43.86 8.97 30.27
CA LEU A 28 -44.64 9.55 31.38
C LEU A 28 -44.22 11.00 31.56
N SER A 29 -45.15 11.87 31.24
CA SER A 29 -45.20 13.30 31.56
C SER A 29 -45.48 13.46 33.02
N VAL A 30 -44.68 14.22 33.75
CA VAL A 30 -45.12 14.87 35.01
C VAL A 30 -44.61 16.29 35.03
N ASN A 31 -45.56 17.17 34.96
CA ASN A 31 -45.50 18.62 35.18
C ASN A 31 -45.45 18.87 36.69
N THR A 32 -44.54 19.70 37.21
CA THR A 32 -44.85 20.61 38.33
C THR A 32 -43.73 21.58 38.67
N ALA A 33 -44.08 22.86 38.57
CA ALA A 33 -43.79 23.98 39.46
C ALA A 33 -42.34 24.35 39.85
N ALA A 34 -41.96 25.49 39.34
CA ALA A 34 -41.27 26.64 39.93
C ALA A 34 -40.53 26.46 41.26
N LEU A 35 -39.19 26.69 41.22
CA LEU A 35 -38.50 27.39 42.31
C LEU A 35 -37.26 28.11 41.74
N LEU A 36 -37.25 29.43 41.82
CA LEU A 36 -36.14 30.33 41.52
C LEU A 36 -35.02 30.11 42.57
N LEU A 37 -33.87 29.68 42.15
CA LEU A 37 -32.63 29.90 42.89
C LEU A 37 -31.52 30.26 41.89
N LEU A 38 -30.97 31.48 42.10
CA LEU A 38 -29.77 31.96 41.44
C LEU A 38 -28.61 30.98 41.75
N GLY A 39 -28.22 30.18 40.77
CA GLY A 39 -27.02 29.34 40.83
C GLY A 39 -26.12 29.70 39.68
N SER A 40 -24.90 30.12 40.00
CA SER A 40 -23.80 30.45 39.09
C SER A 40 -23.70 29.52 37.92
N LEU A 41 -23.88 30.05 36.71
CA LEU A 41 -23.64 29.37 35.45
C LEU A 41 -22.12 29.19 35.27
N VAL A 42 -21.57 28.10 35.79
CA VAL A 42 -20.25 27.64 35.41
C VAL A 42 -20.37 27.12 34.00
N CYS A 43 -19.94 27.92 33.05
CA CYS A 43 -19.81 27.52 31.63
C CYS A 43 -18.67 26.49 31.52
N VAL A 44 -19.00 25.20 31.64
CA VAL A 44 -18.10 24.12 31.26
C VAL A 44 -18.06 24.12 29.74
N GLN A 45 -17.00 24.72 29.19
CA GLN A 45 -16.73 24.64 27.76
C GLN A 45 -16.31 23.20 27.47
N PRO A 46 -16.97 22.48 26.55
CA PRO A 46 -16.43 21.21 26.06
C PRO A 46 -15.10 21.54 25.34
N SER A 47 -14.02 21.07 25.91
CA SER A 47 -12.74 21.06 25.22
C SER A 47 -12.92 20.28 23.93
N SER A 48 -12.96 20.97 22.81
CA SER A 48 -12.87 20.36 21.49
C SER A 48 -11.53 19.63 21.45
N ALA A 49 -11.56 18.33 21.65
CA ALA A 49 -10.45 17.47 21.34
C ALA A 49 -10.12 17.71 19.85
N SER A 50 -9.04 18.43 19.60
CA SER A 50 -8.47 18.56 18.28
C SER A 50 -8.14 17.15 17.81
N GLY A 51 -9.04 16.58 17.02
CA GLY A 51 -8.76 15.35 16.29
C GLY A 51 -7.47 15.61 15.53
N GLN A 52 -6.41 14.91 15.89
CA GLN A 52 -5.23 14.83 15.07
C GLN A 52 -5.71 14.27 13.74
N THR A 53 -5.87 15.18 12.77
CA THR A 53 -5.97 14.80 11.37
C THR A 53 -4.69 14.02 11.09
N HIS A 54 -4.79 12.70 11.10
CA HIS A 54 -3.76 11.87 10.50
C HIS A 54 -3.60 12.43 9.09
N ALA A 55 -2.44 13.05 8.83
CA ALA A 55 -2.05 13.35 7.47
C ALA A 55 -2.29 12.07 6.67
N PRO A 56 -2.94 12.14 5.49
CA PRO A 56 -3.12 10.96 4.68
C PRO A 56 -1.73 10.36 4.52
N VAL A 57 -1.56 9.15 5.02
CA VAL A 57 -0.41 8.32 4.67
C VAL A 57 -0.48 8.29 3.16
N THR A 58 0.47 8.95 2.49
CA THR A 58 0.57 8.91 1.04
C THR A 58 0.65 7.42 0.71
N GLU A 59 -0.46 6.85 0.26
CA GLU A 59 -0.49 5.48 -0.26
C GLU A 59 0.64 5.45 -1.28
N GLY A 60 1.67 4.65 -1.00
CA GLY A 60 2.83 4.57 -1.86
C GLY A 60 2.32 4.34 -3.27
N GLU A 61 2.74 5.22 -4.18
CA GLU A 61 2.28 5.30 -5.56
C GLU A 61 2.13 3.90 -6.17
N ILE A 62 0.87 3.47 -6.36
CA ILE A 62 0.55 2.17 -6.92
C ILE A 62 0.76 2.26 -8.42
N TYR A 63 1.59 1.40 -8.96
CA TYR A 63 1.83 1.30 -10.39
C TYR A 63 0.84 0.32 -11.01
N HIS A 64 -0.06 0.84 -11.84
CA HIS A 64 -1.04 0.02 -12.56
C HIS A 64 -0.43 -0.57 -13.83
N VAL A 65 -0.42 -1.90 -13.92
CA VAL A 65 0.09 -2.62 -15.09
C VAL A 65 -1.02 -2.74 -16.13
N LEU A 66 -1.00 -1.87 -17.13
CA LEU A 66 -2.05 -1.80 -18.17
C LEU A 66 -1.64 -2.49 -19.47
N SER A 67 -0.35 -2.52 -19.78
CA SER A 67 0.20 -3.06 -21.03
C SER A 67 0.87 -4.42 -20.81
N ALA A 68 1.00 -5.21 -21.87
CA ALA A 68 1.73 -6.47 -21.82
C ALA A 68 3.24 -6.26 -21.61
N THR A 69 3.77 -5.10 -22.04
CA THR A 69 5.16 -4.69 -21.82
C THR A 69 5.19 -3.33 -21.14
N ASN A 70 5.94 -3.21 -20.06
CA ASN A 70 6.09 -2.00 -19.27
C ASN A 70 7.54 -1.81 -18.86
N GLN A 71 7.93 -0.55 -18.58
CA GLN A 71 9.22 -0.20 -17.98
C GLN A 71 8.98 0.52 -16.67
N LEU A 72 9.81 0.23 -15.67
CA LEU A 72 9.71 0.79 -14.34
C LEU A 72 11.09 1.13 -13.80
N SER A 73 11.26 2.37 -13.34
CA SER A 73 12.47 2.80 -12.64
C SER A 73 12.23 2.81 -11.14
N LEU A 74 13.16 2.26 -10.38
CA LEU A 74 13.19 2.23 -8.93
C LEU A 74 14.53 2.70 -8.42
N THR A 75 14.53 3.31 -7.24
CA THR A 75 15.76 3.60 -6.51
C THR A 75 16.09 2.43 -5.57
N GLU A 76 17.35 2.09 -5.44
CA GLU A 76 17.86 1.08 -4.51
C GLU A 76 17.26 1.27 -3.10
N ARG A 77 16.86 0.17 -2.45
CA ARG A 77 16.20 0.11 -1.12
C ARG A 77 14.77 0.64 -1.08
N PHE A 78 14.22 1.13 -2.18
CA PHE A 78 12.81 1.53 -2.25
C PHE A 78 11.94 0.37 -2.71
N SER A 79 10.68 0.46 -2.36
CA SER A 79 9.67 -0.49 -2.78
C SER A 79 8.52 0.22 -3.50
N ARG A 80 7.89 -0.49 -4.42
CA ARG A 80 6.69 -0.05 -5.14
C ARG A 80 5.69 -1.18 -5.19
N VAL A 81 4.41 -0.83 -5.20
CA VAL A 81 3.32 -1.79 -5.37
C VAL A 81 2.89 -1.77 -6.82
N LEU A 82 2.85 -2.95 -7.43
CA LEU A 82 2.28 -3.18 -8.74
C LEU A 82 0.87 -3.72 -8.57
N GLU A 83 -0.06 -3.18 -9.31
CA GLU A 83 -1.45 -3.65 -9.35
C GLU A 83 -1.81 -4.10 -10.76
N LEU A 84 -2.38 -5.30 -10.84
CA LEU A 84 -2.94 -5.87 -12.05
C LEU A 84 -4.46 -5.95 -11.92
N GLU A 85 -5.20 -5.62 -12.97
CA GLU A 85 -6.67 -5.72 -12.99
C GLU A 85 -7.14 -7.16 -12.72
N LYS A 86 -6.42 -8.13 -13.26
CA LYS A 86 -6.70 -9.56 -13.12
C LYS A 86 -5.88 -10.18 -11.99
N ARG A 87 -6.35 -11.32 -11.50
CA ARG A 87 -5.66 -12.06 -10.44
C ARG A 87 -4.31 -12.57 -10.94
N ILE A 88 -3.25 -12.30 -10.19
CA ILE A 88 -1.89 -12.78 -10.45
C ILE A 88 -1.79 -14.23 -9.96
N THR A 89 -1.42 -15.14 -10.84
CA THR A 89 -1.26 -16.57 -10.53
C THR A 89 0.21 -16.95 -10.36
N ARG A 90 1.10 -16.31 -11.12
CA ARG A 90 2.53 -16.58 -11.08
C ARG A 90 3.35 -15.30 -11.27
N VAL A 91 4.48 -15.27 -10.57
CA VAL A 91 5.51 -14.22 -10.67
C VAL A 91 6.84 -14.89 -10.90
N ASP A 92 7.58 -14.48 -11.94
CA ASP A 92 8.80 -15.15 -12.38
C ASP A 92 9.76 -14.17 -13.05
N GLY A 93 10.93 -14.67 -13.47
CA GLY A 93 11.86 -13.99 -14.39
C GLY A 93 12.71 -12.86 -13.80
N PHE A 94 12.68 -12.63 -12.48
CA PHE A 94 13.49 -11.59 -11.85
C PHE A 94 14.79 -12.13 -11.24
N ASP A 95 15.80 -11.26 -11.15
CA ASP A 95 17.06 -11.54 -10.46
C ASP A 95 16.91 -11.18 -8.96
N PRO A 96 17.04 -12.17 -8.05
CA PRO A 96 16.94 -11.92 -6.61
C PRO A 96 18.03 -10.99 -6.04
N ALA A 97 19.16 -10.85 -6.72
CA ALA A 97 20.22 -9.91 -6.33
C ALA A 97 19.83 -8.45 -6.58
N VAL A 98 18.93 -8.20 -7.54
CA VAL A 98 18.49 -6.87 -7.94
C VAL A 98 17.13 -6.52 -7.34
N LEU A 99 16.20 -7.49 -7.30
CA LEU A 99 14.80 -7.26 -6.94
C LEU A 99 14.29 -8.38 -6.04
N THR A 100 13.51 -8.00 -5.03
CA THR A 100 12.70 -8.93 -4.23
C THR A 100 11.23 -8.68 -4.49
N VAL A 101 10.45 -9.76 -4.61
CA VAL A 101 9.00 -9.68 -4.87
C VAL A 101 8.22 -10.36 -3.76
N SER A 102 7.16 -9.73 -3.30
CA SER A 102 6.23 -10.29 -2.29
C SER A 102 4.78 -10.03 -2.68
N ALA A 103 3.94 -11.06 -2.64
CA ALA A 103 2.52 -10.91 -2.86
C ALA A 103 1.87 -10.21 -1.66
N LEU A 104 1.06 -9.20 -1.92
CA LEU A 104 0.25 -8.50 -0.91
C LEU A 104 -1.20 -8.95 -0.97
N THR A 105 -1.76 -9.01 -2.17
CA THR A 105 -3.12 -9.47 -2.45
C THR A 105 -3.11 -10.27 -3.76
N PRO A 106 -4.20 -10.95 -4.13
CA PRO A 106 -4.28 -11.61 -5.43
C PRO A 106 -4.05 -10.71 -6.64
N HIS A 107 -4.24 -9.40 -6.48
CA HIS A 107 -4.10 -8.39 -7.55
C HIS A 107 -2.88 -7.49 -7.37
N ARG A 108 -2.19 -7.56 -6.22
CA ARG A 108 -1.10 -6.64 -5.87
C ARG A 108 0.14 -7.39 -5.44
N VAL A 109 1.26 -7.02 -6.02
CA VAL A 109 2.59 -7.48 -5.61
C VAL A 109 3.44 -6.27 -5.22
N ARG A 110 4.19 -6.41 -4.14
CA ARG A 110 5.21 -5.44 -3.76
C ARG A 110 6.54 -5.89 -4.33
N ILE A 111 7.18 -5.01 -5.04
CA ILE A 111 8.56 -5.15 -5.48
C ILE A 111 9.45 -4.26 -4.61
N GLN A 112 10.62 -4.75 -4.25
CA GLN A 112 11.61 -4.01 -3.49
C GLN A 112 12.96 -4.11 -4.18
N ALA A 113 13.54 -2.97 -4.50
CA ALA A 113 14.87 -2.87 -5.07
C ALA A 113 15.93 -3.21 -4.00
N VAL A 114 16.81 -4.15 -4.30
CA VAL A 114 17.88 -4.63 -3.43
C VAL A 114 19.20 -3.93 -3.78
N SER A 115 19.60 -3.98 -5.04
CA SER A 115 20.81 -3.35 -5.54
C SER A 115 20.60 -2.77 -6.93
N ALA A 116 21.47 -1.83 -7.32
CA ALA A 116 21.43 -1.22 -8.64
C ALA A 116 21.66 -2.26 -9.74
N GLY A 117 20.85 -2.23 -10.78
CA GLY A 117 20.90 -3.18 -11.89
C GLY A 117 19.64 -3.12 -12.76
N VAL A 118 19.56 -4.01 -13.72
CA VAL A 118 18.39 -4.17 -14.60
C VAL A 118 17.92 -5.62 -14.52
N THR A 119 16.63 -5.81 -14.34
CA THR A 119 16.03 -7.14 -14.33
C THR A 119 14.65 -7.11 -14.98
N THR A 120 14.16 -8.27 -15.37
CA THR A 120 12.83 -8.42 -15.96
C THR A 120 11.93 -9.13 -14.98
N LEU A 121 10.75 -8.59 -14.72
CA LEU A 121 9.70 -9.20 -13.90
C LEU A 121 8.57 -9.66 -14.82
N VAL A 122 8.18 -10.92 -14.70
CA VAL A 122 7.09 -11.51 -15.46
C VAL A 122 5.93 -11.84 -14.52
N LEU A 123 4.77 -11.26 -14.79
CA LEU A 123 3.51 -11.55 -14.09
C LEU A 123 2.61 -12.35 -15.04
N VAL A 124 1.99 -13.40 -14.54
CA VAL A 124 0.99 -14.20 -15.27
C VAL A 124 -0.34 -14.08 -14.56
N ASP A 125 -1.39 -13.79 -15.30
CA ASP A 125 -2.73 -13.69 -14.75
C ASP A 125 -3.50 -15.04 -14.76
N GLU A 126 -4.73 -15.02 -14.30
CA GLU A 126 -5.63 -16.19 -14.25
C GLU A 126 -6.07 -16.72 -15.63
N PHE A 127 -5.82 -15.96 -16.69
CA PHE A 127 -6.10 -16.33 -18.09
C PHE A 127 -4.81 -16.71 -18.84
N ASP A 128 -3.71 -16.99 -18.13
CA ASP A 128 -2.37 -17.26 -18.68
C ASP A 128 -1.79 -16.12 -19.55
N LYS A 129 -2.36 -14.91 -19.43
CA LYS A 129 -1.78 -13.75 -20.10
C LYS A 129 -0.55 -13.26 -19.33
N THR A 130 0.51 -13.01 -20.09
CA THR A 130 1.81 -12.62 -19.56
C THR A 130 2.01 -11.11 -19.68
N TYR A 131 2.52 -10.52 -18.59
CA TYR A 131 2.90 -9.12 -18.51
C TYR A 131 4.38 -9.05 -18.16
N THR A 132 5.17 -8.42 -19.02
CA THR A 132 6.61 -8.27 -18.85
C THR A 132 6.92 -6.85 -18.41
N ILE A 133 7.64 -6.72 -17.32
CA ILE A 133 8.03 -5.43 -16.74
C ILE A 133 9.55 -5.40 -16.67
N GLU A 134 10.16 -4.49 -17.41
CA GLU A 134 11.58 -4.23 -17.33
C GLU A 134 11.84 -3.26 -16.19
N VAL A 135 12.57 -3.69 -15.16
CA VAL A 135 12.82 -2.94 -13.94
C VAL A 135 14.25 -2.44 -13.93
N PHE A 136 14.39 -1.12 -13.95
CA PHE A 136 15.67 -0.42 -13.82
C PHE A 136 15.85 0.03 -12.38
N VAL A 137 16.83 -0.51 -11.69
CA VAL A 137 17.16 -0.10 -10.33
C VAL A 137 18.37 0.82 -10.35
N GLU A 138 18.14 2.07 -9.97
CA GLU A 138 19.17 3.10 -9.84
C GLU A 138 19.73 3.12 -8.43
N GLY A 139 21.05 3.36 -8.30
CA GLY A 139 21.66 3.50 -6.99
C GLY A 139 21.26 4.78 -6.27
N ASP A 140 21.09 4.72 -4.97
CA ASP A 140 20.71 5.88 -4.15
C ASP A 140 21.93 6.77 -3.89
N VAL A 141 21.98 7.91 -4.54
CA VAL A 141 22.99 8.96 -4.37
C VAL A 141 22.44 10.27 -3.80
N ARG A 142 21.18 10.27 -3.37
CA ARG A 142 20.48 11.49 -2.91
C ARG A 142 21.17 12.12 -1.68
N TYR A 143 21.66 11.29 -0.77
CA TYR A 143 22.43 11.77 0.39
C TYR A 143 23.70 12.47 -0.06
N LEU A 144 24.50 11.86 -0.93
CA LEU A 144 25.70 12.47 -1.48
C LEU A 144 25.38 13.74 -2.26
N GLN A 145 24.33 13.72 -3.08
CA GLN A 145 23.91 14.91 -3.83
C GLN A 145 23.56 16.08 -2.89
N SER A 146 22.85 15.82 -1.80
CA SER A 146 22.51 16.85 -0.82
C SER A 146 23.72 17.50 -0.16
N TYR A 147 24.80 16.74 0.05
CA TYR A 147 26.08 17.30 0.53
C TYR A 147 26.76 18.14 -0.53
N ILE A 148 26.80 17.66 -1.78
CA ILE A 148 27.39 18.44 -2.90
C ILE A 148 26.65 19.77 -3.04
N ASP A 149 25.34 19.78 -3.06
CA ASP A 149 24.51 20.98 -3.20
C ASP A 149 24.72 21.96 -2.02
N ARG A 150 24.99 21.43 -0.82
CA ARG A 150 25.23 22.24 0.37
C ARG A 150 26.63 22.87 0.41
N PHE A 151 27.64 22.10 0.01
CA PHE A 151 29.04 22.59 0.08
C PHE A 151 29.46 23.37 -1.16
N PHE A 152 28.78 23.14 -2.28
CA PHE A 152 29.09 23.77 -3.57
C PHE A 152 27.81 24.36 -4.21
N PRO A 153 27.17 25.36 -3.57
CA PRO A 153 25.87 25.86 -4.00
C PRO A 153 25.89 26.47 -5.43
N ASP A 154 27.04 27.02 -5.82
CA ASP A 154 27.22 27.64 -7.13
C ASP A 154 27.71 26.67 -8.22
N SER A 155 27.82 25.39 -7.88
CA SER A 155 28.23 24.34 -8.80
C SER A 155 27.05 23.58 -9.38
N SER A 156 27.20 23.04 -10.58
CA SER A 156 26.21 22.16 -11.19
C SER A 156 26.75 20.73 -11.28
N VAL A 157 27.11 20.15 -10.13
CA VAL A 157 27.66 18.80 -10.04
C VAL A 157 26.56 17.81 -9.71
N LYS A 158 26.42 16.74 -10.51
CA LYS A 158 25.50 15.63 -10.27
C LYS A 158 26.26 14.34 -9.97
N ALA A 159 25.81 13.65 -8.93
CA ALA A 159 26.30 12.33 -8.57
C ALA A 159 25.41 11.26 -9.23
N VAL A 160 26.05 10.27 -9.84
CA VAL A 160 25.37 9.10 -10.45
C VAL A 160 26.07 7.86 -9.97
N LYS A 161 25.32 6.89 -9.43
CA LYS A 161 25.88 5.59 -9.05
C LYS A 161 25.95 4.69 -10.29
N VAL A 162 27.13 4.12 -10.54
CA VAL A 162 27.37 3.14 -11.61
C VAL A 162 27.99 1.91 -10.98
N LYS A 163 27.22 0.84 -10.84
CA LYS A 163 27.60 -0.37 -10.09
C LYS A 163 28.07 0.00 -8.67
N ASP A 164 29.30 -0.32 -8.31
CA ASP A 164 29.90 -0.06 -6.99
C ASP A 164 30.61 1.30 -6.88
N SER A 165 30.56 2.10 -7.94
CA SER A 165 31.24 3.41 -8.01
C SER A 165 30.25 4.56 -8.16
N VAL A 166 30.64 5.73 -7.69
CA VAL A 166 29.90 6.98 -7.91
C VAL A 166 30.67 7.86 -8.88
N VAL A 167 30.03 8.27 -9.93
CA VAL A 167 30.56 9.20 -10.93
C VAL A 167 30.00 10.59 -10.65
N LEU A 168 30.88 11.58 -10.52
CA LEU A 168 30.50 12.99 -10.42
C LEU A 168 30.64 13.63 -11.81
N ARG A 169 29.58 14.32 -12.25
CA ARG A 169 29.54 14.99 -13.54
C ARG A 169 28.97 16.40 -13.37
N GLY A 170 29.65 17.39 -13.89
CA GLY A 170 29.19 18.77 -13.85
C GLY A 170 30.32 19.77 -13.93
N VAL A 171 30.00 21.02 -13.58
CA VAL A 171 30.92 22.14 -13.58
C VAL A 171 30.96 22.72 -12.16
N VAL A 172 32.15 22.96 -11.66
CA VAL A 172 32.38 23.68 -10.40
C VAL A 172 32.71 25.13 -10.75
N ALA A 173 32.03 26.08 -10.12
CA ALA A 173 32.41 27.47 -10.23
C ALA A 173 33.75 27.67 -9.54
N ASP A 174 34.70 28.33 -10.19
CA ASP A 174 35.98 28.68 -9.58
C ASP A 174 35.74 29.85 -8.58
N PRO A 175 36.28 29.80 -7.37
CA PRO A 175 36.03 30.79 -6.33
C PRO A 175 36.65 32.16 -6.64
#